data_af4facfd7295c915b9358b7186f2e647
#
_entry.id   af4facfd7295c915b9358b7186f2e647
#
_cell.length_a   1.000
_cell.length_b   1.000
_cell.length_c   1.000
_cell.angle_alpha   90.00
_cell.angle_beta   90.00
_cell.angle_gamma   90.00
#
_symmetry.space_group_name_H-M   'P 1'
#
loop_
_entity.id
_entity.type
_entity.pdbx_description
1 polymer ?
#
loop_
_entity_poly.entity_id
_entity_poly.type
_entity_poly.pdbx_seq_one_letter_code
_entity_poly.pdbx_strand_id
1 'polypeptide(L)'
;APHQRPSNQNSGIDAYVTPQSHGIEIWLSGQGVPATAVCEWRIGGQVVAQSSCADRVSGPGIELPYPGGAEISVNVLGEAPIITEARVKDLLIAGLGDSFASGEGNPNRPVAFSETRRFKNFYPIRRQNDAGGGAEWTDELCHRSLYGQQLRAALQIAIENPQASVTFLDYSCSG
;
A
#
# COMPACT_ATOMS: atom_id res chain seq x y z
N ALA A 1 -8.68 30.16 -15.72
CA ALA A 1 -7.23 30.19 -15.61
C ALA A 1 -6.75 28.79 -15.27
N PRO A 2 -5.78 28.19 -15.98
CA PRO A 2 -5.30 26.86 -15.65
C PRO A 2 -4.56 26.94 -14.30
N HIS A 3 -4.95 26.08 -13.36
CA HIS A 3 -4.21 25.91 -12.11
C HIS A 3 -2.81 25.40 -12.41
N GLN A 4 -1.81 26.25 -12.31
CA GLN A 4 -0.41 25.85 -12.29
C GLN A 4 -0.16 25.06 -11.00
N ARG A 5 0.13 23.78 -11.12
CA ARG A 5 0.66 22.98 -10.00
C ARG A 5 2.05 23.51 -9.62
N PRO A 6 2.37 23.62 -8.33
CA PRO A 6 3.72 23.94 -7.91
C PRO A 6 4.69 22.88 -8.42
N SER A 7 5.78 23.31 -9.06
CA SER A 7 6.75 22.45 -9.77
C SER A 7 7.59 21.52 -8.88
N ASN A 8 7.35 21.48 -7.56
CA ASN A 8 8.15 20.70 -6.60
C ASN A 8 7.42 19.48 -6.00
N GLN A 9 6.20 19.16 -6.46
CA GLN A 9 5.45 17.99 -5.95
C GLN A 9 5.63 16.72 -6.78
N ASN A 10 6.30 16.77 -7.92
CA ASN A 10 6.39 15.60 -8.81
C ASN A 10 7.40 14.54 -8.34
N SER A 11 8.46 14.92 -7.61
CA SER A 11 9.49 13.96 -7.22
C SER A 11 9.00 12.84 -6.28
N GLY A 12 8.00 13.12 -5.45
CA GLY A 12 7.43 12.11 -4.55
C GLY A 12 6.48 11.12 -5.26
N ILE A 13 5.70 11.62 -6.23
CA ILE A 13 4.77 10.80 -7.00
C ILE A 13 5.54 9.89 -7.95
N ASP A 14 6.55 10.42 -8.65
CA ASP A 14 7.37 9.64 -9.57
C ASP A 14 8.10 8.50 -8.84
N ALA A 15 8.68 8.78 -7.67
CA ALA A 15 9.32 7.77 -6.84
C ALA A 15 8.34 6.70 -6.32
N TYR A 16 7.09 7.07 -6.11
CA TYR A 16 6.04 6.14 -5.67
C TYR A 16 5.50 5.28 -6.83
N VAL A 17 5.35 5.85 -8.01
CA VAL A 17 4.81 5.15 -9.20
C VAL A 17 5.89 4.34 -9.92
N THR A 18 7.15 4.76 -9.83
CA THR A 18 8.30 4.04 -10.41
C THR A 18 9.40 3.83 -9.37
N PRO A 19 9.16 2.99 -8.36
CA PRO A 19 10.14 2.73 -7.32
C PRO A 19 11.41 2.11 -7.91
N GLN A 20 12.55 2.36 -7.28
CA GLN A 20 13.82 1.72 -7.63
C GLN A 20 14.07 0.44 -6.83
N SER A 21 13.38 0.30 -5.72
CA SER A 21 13.42 -0.86 -4.82
C SER A 21 12.12 -1.03 -4.07
N HIS A 22 11.90 -2.22 -3.53
CA HIS A 22 10.78 -2.52 -2.64
C HIS A 22 11.30 -3.10 -1.34
N GLY A 23 10.82 -2.56 -0.21
CA GLY A 23 11.02 -3.17 1.10
C GLY A 23 10.38 -4.55 1.16
N ILE A 24 11.10 -5.52 1.69
CA ILE A 24 10.65 -6.90 1.82
C ILE A 24 10.76 -7.39 3.25
N GLU A 25 10.05 -8.46 3.56
CA GLU A 25 10.26 -9.27 4.74
C GLU A 25 10.80 -10.64 4.32
N ILE A 26 11.88 -11.08 4.96
CA ILE A 26 12.54 -12.35 4.69
C ILE A 26 12.56 -13.20 5.95
N TRP A 27 12.36 -14.49 5.80
CA TRP A 27 12.45 -15.45 6.90
C TRP A 27 12.81 -16.83 6.37
N LEU A 28 13.37 -17.65 7.24
CA LEU A 28 13.63 -19.05 6.95
C LEU A 28 12.42 -19.88 7.37
N SER A 29 11.88 -20.67 6.44
CA SER A 29 10.80 -21.60 6.72
C SER A 29 11.27 -23.03 6.51
N GLY A 30 10.98 -23.92 7.44
CA GLY A 30 11.34 -25.33 7.35
C GLY A 30 11.45 -25.99 8.72
N GLN A 31 11.50 -27.34 8.70
CA GLN A 31 11.77 -28.10 9.92
C GLN A 31 13.29 -28.30 10.09
N GLY A 32 13.77 -28.17 11.31
CA GLY A 32 15.15 -28.53 11.65
C GLY A 32 16.13 -27.40 11.91
N VAL A 33 15.70 -26.12 11.78
CA VAL A 33 16.54 -24.99 12.15
C VAL A 33 16.41 -24.75 13.66
N PRO A 34 17.49 -24.87 14.46
CA PRO A 34 17.41 -24.55 15.88
C PRO A 34 17.04 -23.09 16.10
N ALA A 35 16.11 -22.82 17.01
CA ALA A 35 15.70 -21.44 17.35
C ALA A 35 16.87 -20.58 17.89
N THR A 36 17.94 -21.19 18.33
CA THR A 36 19.17 -20.54 18.82
C THR A 36 20.23 -20.31 17.74
N ALA A 37 19.99 -20.82 16.50
CA ALA A 37 20.92 -20.61 15.40
C ALA A 37 20.90 -19.16 14.93
N VAL A 38 22.08 -18.65 14.59
CA VAL A 38 22.24 -17.31 13.99
C VAL A 38 22.31 -17.46 12.48
N CYS A 39 21.49 -16.67 11.80
CA CYS A 39 21.44 -16.56 10.36
C CYS A 39 22.07 -15.23 9.90
N GLU A 40 22.94 -15.32 8.89
CA GLU A 40 23.44 -14.17 8.14
C GLU A 40 22.70 -14.08 6.83
N TRP A 41 22.01 -12.97 6.62
CA TRP A 41 21.20 -12.70 5.45
C TRP A 41 21.93 -11.82 4.46
N ARG A 42 21.83 -12.19 3.16
CA ARG A 42 22.44 -11.43 2.07
C ARG A 42 21.43 -11.19 0.96
N ILE A 43 21.52 -10.01 0.36
CA ILE A 43 20.76 -9.62 -0.84
C ILE A 43 21.77 -9.14 -1.87
N GLY A 44 21.78 -9.72 -3.07
CA GLY A 44 22.76 -9.39 -4.11
C GLY A 44 24.20 -9.58 -3.65
N GLY A 45 24.45 -10.56 -2.79
CA GLY A 45 25.78 -10.85 -2.22
C GLY A 45 26.21 -9.94 -1.05
N GLN A 46 25.46 -8.87 -0.73
CA GLN A 46 25.77 -7.97 0.39
C GLN A 46 25.07 -8.45 1.66
N VAL A 47 25.79 -8.45 2.79
CA VAL A 47 25.20 -8.76 4.10
C VAL A 47 24.26 -7.64 4.50
N VAL A 48 22.99 -7.96 4.72
CA VAL A 48 21.93 -7.01 5.07
C VAL A 48 21.46 -7.17 6.52
N ALA A 49 21.58 -8.35 7.10
CA ALA A 49 21.22 -8.59 8.49
C ALA A 49 21.92 -9.83 9.08
N GLN A 50 22.02 -9.83 10.40
CA GLN A 50 22.28 -11.02 11.21
C GLN A 50 21.23 -11.08 12.33
N SER A 51 20.55 -12.21 12.46
CA SER A 51 19.46 -12.38 13.41
C SER A 51 19.35 -13.85 13.83
N SER A 52 18.49 -14.14 14.81
CA SER A 52 18.07 -15.53 15.01
C SER A 52 17.42 -16.07 13.73
N CYS A 53 17.69 -17.32 13.39
CA CYS A 53 17.07 -17.97 12.23
C CYS A 53 15.54 -18.13 12.36
N ALA A 54 15.00 -17.99 13.56
CA ALA A 54 13.56 -17.99 13.82
C ALA A 54 12.87 -16.65 13.56
N ASP A 55 13.67 -15.58 13.42
CA ASP A 55 13.13 -14.23 13.26
C ASP A 55 12.68 -13.95 11.81
N ARG A 56 11.73 -13.02 11.70
CA ARG A 56 11.43 -12.35 10.45
C ARG A 56 12.24 -11.08 10.36
N VAL A 57 12.90 -10.86 9.25
CA VAL A 57 13.81 -9.74 9.03
C VAL A 57 13.20 -8.77 8.03
N SER A 58 13.00 -7.53 8.47
CA SER A 58 12.47 -6.43 7.64
C SER A 58 13.03 -5.10 8.14
N GLY A 59 12.82 -4.03 7.39
CA GLY A 59 13.22 -2.69 7.77
C GLY A 59 14.23 -2.05 6.81
N PRO A 60 14.86 -0.95 7.22
CA PRO A 60 15.80 -0.22 6.36
C PRO A 60 16.95 -1.10 5.86
N GLY A 61 17.20 -1.09 4.56
CA GLY A 61 18.22 -1.88 3.90
C GLY A 61 17.82 -3.32 3.55
N ILE A 62 16.61 -3.76 3.97
CA ILE A 62 16.05 -5.04 3.53
C ILE A 62 15.14 -4.79 2.33
N GLU A 63 15.75 -4.58 1.17
CA GLU A 63 15.07 -4.15 -0.03
C GLU A 63 15.52 -4.96 -1.25
N LEU A 64 14.59 -5.22 -2.17
CA LEU A 64 14.88 -5.80 -3.48
C LEU A 64 14.92 -4.72 -4.54
N PRO A 65 15.98 -4.66 -5.37
CA PRO A 65 16.00 -3.79 -6.55
C PRO A 65 14.83 -4.07 -7.49
N TYR A 66 14.24 -3.04 -8.04
CA TYR A 66 13.16 -3.16 -9.01
C TYR A 66 13.59 -2.55 -10.36
N PRO A 67 13.24 -3.15 -11.49
CA PRO A 67 12.45 -4.37 -11.69
C PRO A 67 13.26 -5.67 -11.65
N GLY A 68 14.57 -5.61 -11.50
CA GLY A 68 15.48 -6.75 -11.70
C GLY A 68 15.33 -7.85 -10.64
N GLY A 69 15.01 -7.49 -9.39
CA GLY A 69 15.12 -8.40 -8.26
C GLY A 69 16.56 -8.65 -7.86
N ALA A 70 16.77 -9.62 -6.97
CA ALA A 70 18.10 -10.04 -6.56
C ALA A 70 18.11 -11.48 -6.03
N GLU A 71 19.29 -12.05 -5.98
CA GLU A 71 19.53 -13.27 -5.22
C GLU A 71 19.47 -12.95 -3.73
N ILE A 72 18.73 -13.76 -2.99
CA ILE A 72 18.70 -13.77 -1.53
C ILE A 72 19.41 -15.04 -1.05
N SER A 73 20.35 -14.91 -0.15
CA SER A 73 20.95 -16.05 0.48
C SER A 73 20.96 -15.92 2.01
N VAL A 74 20.85 -17.06 2.67
CA VAL A 74 20.98 -17.16 4.11
C VAL A 74 22.02 -18.19 4.48
N ASN A 75 22.95 -17.78 5.33
CA ASN A 75 23.99 -18.62 5.90
C ASN A 75 23.59 -18.98 7.34
N VAL A 76 23.37 -20.25 7.57
CA VAL A 76 23.26 -20.83 8.90
C VAL A 76 24.65 -21.31 9.30
N LEU A 77 25.16 -20.93 10.46
CA LEU A 77 26.53 -21.28 10.90
C LEU A 77 26.79 -22.78 10.80
N GLY A 78 27.76 -23.16 9.97
CA GLY A 78 28.19 -24.54 9.77
C GLY A 78 27.47 -25.31 8.65
N GLU A 79 26.51 -24.68 7.99
CA GLU A 79 25.75 -25.30 6.89
C GLU A 79 26.06 -24.61 5.54
N ALA A 80 25.70 -25.29 4.45
CA ALA A 80 25.77 -24.68 3.13
C ALA A 80 24.72 -23.56 3.01
N PRO A 81 25.00 -22.45 2.30
CA PRO A 81 24.06 -21.37 2.16
C PRO A 81 22.81 -21.82 1.38
N ILE A 82 21.65 -21.38 1.85
CA ILE A 82 20.39 -21.52 1.12
C ILE A 82 20.25 -20.29 0.24
N ILE A 83 20.05 -20.50 -1.05
CA ILE A 83 20.02 -19.44 -2.06
C ILE A 83 18.67 -19.49 -2.81
N THR A 84 18.08 -18.33 -3.05
CA THR A 84 16.88 -18.18 -3.89
C THR A 84 16.94 -16.87 -4.67
N GLU A 85 16.36 -16.84 -5.86
CA GLU A 85 16.10 -15.59 -6.57
C GLU A 85 14.74 -15.04 -6.17
N ALA A 86 14.69 -13.74 -5.91
CA ALA A 86 13.47 -13.02 -5.58
C ALA A 86 13.25 -11.82 -6.48
N ARG A 87 11.99 -11.62 -6.88
CA ARG A 87 11.55 -10.47 -7.66
C ARG A 87 10.22 -9.99 -7.14
N VAL A 88 10.07 -8.66 -7.03
CA VAL A 88 8.77 -8.07 -6.72
C VAL A 88 7.98 -7.90 -8.01
N LYS A 89 6.73 -8.33 -8.01
CA LYS A 89 5.76 -8.01 -9.05
C LYS A 89 5.10 -6.70 -8.69
N ASP A 90 5.26 -5.66 -9.52
CA ASP A 90 4.61 -4.37 -9.31
C ASP A 90 3.36 -4.27 -10.19
N LEU A 91 2.22 -3.96 -9.58
CA LEU A 91 0.93 -3.84 -10.21
C LEU A 91 0.41 -2.41 -10.03
N LEU A 92 0.32 -1.67 -11.13
CA LEU A 92 -0.34 -0.38 -11.16
C LEU A 92 -1.78 -0.55 -11.64
N ILE A 93 -2.73 -0.20 -10.77
CA ILE A 93 -4.17 -0.28 -11.04
C ILE A 93 -4.72 1.16 -11.10
N ALA A 94 -5.35 1.52 -12.21
CA ALA A 94 -6.05 2.79 -12.35
C ALA A 94 -7.57 2.57 -12.29
N GLY A 95 -8.20 3.16 -11.30
CA GLY A 95 -9.65 3.22 -11.18
C GLY A 95 -10.23 4.39 -11.98
N LEU A 96 -11.14 4.10 -12.87
CA LEU A 96 -11.85 5.10 -13.69
C LEU A 96 -13.34 4.93 -13.50
N GLY A 97 -14.10 6.01 -13.64
CA GLY A 97 -15.55 5.96 -13.64
C GLY A 97 -16.22 7.16 -12.98
N ASP A 98 -17.49 7.02 -12.76
CA ASP A 98 -18.42 8.01 -12.23
C ASP A 98 -18.59 7.93 -10.71
N SER A 99 -19.69 8.44 -10.20
CA SER A 99 -20.06 8.45 -8.80
C SER A 99 -20.09 7.04 -8.17
N PHE A 100 -20.55 6.04 -8.91
CA PHE A 100 -20.58 4.68 -8.39
C PHE A 100 -19.18 4.12 -8.20
N ALA A 101 -18.29 4.41 -9.13
CA ALA A 101 -16.88 3.98 -9.06
C ALA A 101 -16.11 4.69 -7.93
N SER A 102 -16.41 5.98 -7.68
CA SER A 102 -15.79 6.74 -6.59
C SER A 102 -16.22 6.27 -5.20
N GLY A 103 -17.34 5.57 -5.11
CA GLY A 103 -17.91 5.07 -3.86
C GLY A 103 -18.97 5.95 -3.27
N GLU A 104 -19.63 6.80 -4.10
CA GLU A 104 -20.77 7.62 -3.65
C GLU A 104 -21.86 6.77 -3.02
N GLY A 105 -22.43 7.28 -1.92
CA GLY A 105 -23.35 6.50 -1.08
C GLY A 105 -22.66 5.63 -0.01
N ASN A 106 -21.34 5.52 -0.05
CA ASN A 106 -20.56 4.72 0.90
C ASN A 106 -19.34 5.50 1.42
N PRO A 107 -19.53 6.64 2.13
CA PRO A 107 -18.45 7.49 2.62
C PRO A 107 -17.57 6.79 3.66
N ASN A 108 -16.38 7.33 3.90
CA ASN A 108 -15.47 6.85 4.94
C ASN A 108 -16.12 6.93 6.33
N ARG A 109 -16.87 8.00 6.55
CA ARG A 109 -17.75 8.15 7.71
C ARG A 109 -19.12 8.63 7.25
N PRO A 110 -20.21 7.91 7.59
CA PRO A 110 -21.55 8.33 7.21
C PRO A 110 -21.99 9.57 7.99
N VAL A 111 -22.96 10.26 7.47
CA VAL A 111 -23.65 11.38 8.15
C VAL A 111 -24.31 10.85 9.44
N ALA A 112 -24.12 11.57 10.54
CA ALA A 112 -24.86 11.27 11.76
C ALA A 112 -26.34 11.67 11.61
N PHE A 113 -27.25 10.71 11.76
CA PHE A 113 -28.68 10.99 11.76
C PHE A 113 -29.08 11.68 13.06
N SER A 114 -29.78 12.82 12.93
CA SER A 114 -30.45 13.48 14.04
C SER A 114 -31.96 13.45 13.81
N GLU A 115 -32.74 13.05 14.81
CA GLU A 115 -34.19 13.00 14.73
C GLU A 115 -34.81 14.39 14.41
N THR A 116 -34.12 15.46 14.80
CA THR A 116 -34.57 16.84 14.62
C THR A 116 -34.08 17.48 13.30
N ARG A 117 -33.13 16.82 12.58
CA ARG A 117 -32.49 17.38 11.39
C ARG A 117 -32.62 16.48 10.17
N ARG A 118 -33.69 15.72 10.06
CA ARG A 118 -33.94 14.65 9.07
C ARG A 118 -33.62 14.98 7.61
N PHE A 119 -33.63 16.22 7.20
CA PHE A 119 -33.49 16.60 5.79
C PHE A 119 -32.39 17.62 5.48
N LYS A 120 -31.68 18.15 6.48
CA LYS A 120 -30.64 19.17 6.25
C LYS A 120 -29.29 18.61 5.82
N ASN A 121 -29.06 17.31 6.00
CA ASN A 121 -27.77 16.67 5.78
C ASN A 121 -27.78 15.69 4.59
N PHE A 122 -28.85 15.63 3.81
CA PHE A 122 -28.94 14.70 2.67
C PHE A 122 -28.09 15.15 1.46
N TYR A 123 -27.75 16.43 1.41
CA TYR A 123 -26.75 16.96 0.50
C TYR A 123 -25.73 17.75 1.32
N PRO A 124 -24.45 17.48 1.21
CA PRO A 124 -23.43 18.30 1.81
C PRO A 124 -23.36 19.63 1.06
N ILE A 125 -24.32 20.51 1.32
CA ILE A 125 -24.17 21.91 0.97
C ILE A 125 -23.04 22.37 1.85
N ARG A 126 -21.85 22.54 1.26
CA ARG A 126 -20.68 23.28 1.66
C ARG A 126 -20.88 24.22 2.87
N ARG A 127 -21.15 23.71 4.05
CA ARG A 127 -21.10 24.48 5.28
C ARG A 127 -20.10 23.84 6.20
N GLN A 128 -18.89 24.37 6.09
CA GLN A 128 -17.70 24.03 6.91
C GLN A 128 -17.90 24.22 8.42
N ASN A 129 -19.06 24.68 8.90
CA ASN A 129 -19.26 25.10 10.27
C ASN A 129 -20.39 24.41 11.02
N ASP A 130 -21.01 23.38 10.47
CA ASP A 130 -22.02 22.64 11.24
C ASP A 130 -21.32 21.54 12.04
N ALA A 131 -21.27 21.70 13.36
CA ALA A 131 -20.79 20.73 14.35
C ALA A 131 -21.55 19.37 14.35
N GLY A 132 -22.26 19.07 13.30
CA GLY A 132 -23.14 17.90 13.11
C GLY A 132 -22.68 16.92 12.03
N GLY A 133 -21.36 16.84 11.75
CA GLY A 133 -20.75 15.76 10.99
C GLY A 133 -21.42 15.43 9.66
N GLY A 134 -21.02 16.12 8.56
CA GLY A 134 -21.29 15.67 7.21
C GLY A 134 -20.64 14.32 6.92
N ALA A 135 -20.96 13.69 5.80
CA ALA A 135 -20.22 12.55 5.31
C ALA A 135 -18.74 12.93 5.10
N GLU A 136 -17.83 12.03 5.46
CA GLU A 136 -16.41 12.23 5.22
C GLU A 136 -15.93 11.35 4.07
N TRP A 137 -15.13 11.93 3.19
CA TRP A 137 -14.57 11.30 2.02
C TRP A 137 -13.04 11.40 2.02
N THR A 138 -12.37 10.53 1.30
CA THR A 138 -10.93 10.66 1.04
C THR A 138 -10.68 11.88 0.14
N ASP A 139 -11.60 12.15 -0.77
CA ASP A 139 -11.64 13.32 -1.65
C ASP A 139 -13.06 13.87 -1.68
N GLU A 140 -13.25 15.04 -1.09
CA GLU A 140 -14.57 15.69 -0.97
C GLU A 140 -15.13 16.18 -2.31
N LEU A 141 -14.27 16.45 -3.30
CA LEU A 141 -14.71 16.97 -4.59
C LEU A 141 -15.31 15.88 -5.47
N CYS A 142 -14.67 14.73 -5.48
CA CYS A 142 -15.08 13.58 -6.28
C CYS A 142 -15.80 12.50 -5.45
N HIS A 143 -16.07 12.74 -4.18
CA HIS A 143 -16.65 11.77 -3.25
C HIS A 143 -15.94 10.41 -3.27
N ARG A 144 -14.61 10.42 -3.35
CA ARG A 144 -13.81 9.18 -3.29
C ARG A 144 -13.79 8.62 -1.89
N SER A 145 -13.98 7.32 -1.79
CA SER A 145 -14.08 6.62 -0.52
C SER A 145 -13.14 5.43 -0.43
N LEU A 146 -12.63 5.16 0.77
CA LEU A 146 -11.91 3.92 1.08
C LEU A 146 -12.80 2.67 0.90
N TYR A 147 -14.11 2.84 0.87
CA TYR A 147 -15.08 1.78 0.64
C TYR A 147 -15.52 1.66 -0.82
N GLY A 148 -14.95 2.47 -1.71
CA GLY A 148 -15.14 2.35 -3.15
C GLY A 148 -14.79 0.95 -3.64
N GLN A 149 -15.61 0.40 -4.55
CA GLN A 149 -15.45 -0.99 -5.02
C GLN A 149 -14.10 -1.25 -5.69
N GLN A 150 -13.58 -0.26 -6.40
CA GLN A 150 -12.31 -0.40 -7.12
C GLN A 150 -11.11 -0.45 -6.16
N LEU A 151 -11.10 0.39 -5.13
CA LEU A 151 -10.07 0.34 -4.09
C LEU A 151 -10.13 -0.97 -3.32
N ARG A 152 -11.33 -1.46 -3.00
CA ARG A 152 -11.49 -2.77 -2.33
C ARG A 152 -11.01 -3.92 -3.20
N ALA A 153 -11.25 -3.87 -4.51
CA ALA A 153 -10.72 -4.86 -5.45
C ALA A 153 -9.18 -4.82 -5.51
N ALA A 154 -8.57 -3.63 -5.55
CA ALA A 154 -7.13 -3.47 -5.50
C ALA A 154 -6.53 -4.00 -4.18
N LEU A 155 -7.19 -3.73 -3.05
CA LEU A 155 -6.79 -4.26 -1.75
C LEU A 155 -6.89 -5.80 -1.70
N GLN A 156 -7.95 -6.38 -2.26
CA GLN A 156 -8.09 -7.84 -2.35
C GLN A 156 -6.96 -8.45 -3.18
N ILE A 157 -6.61 -7.84 -4.31
CA ILE A 157 -5.47 -8.27 -5.14
C ILE A 157 -4.17 -8.24 -4.33
N ALA A 158 -3.94 -7.18 -3.53
CA ALA A 158 -2.76 -7.07 -2.69
C ALA A 158 -2.70 -8.17 -1.61
N ILE A 159 -3.84 -8.46 -0.97
CA ILE A 159 -3.94 -9.51 0.06
C ILE A 159 -3.69 -10.91 -0.54
N GLU A 160 -4.22 -11.18 -1.72
CA GLU A 160 -4.07 -12.47 -2.40
C GLU A 160 -2.68 -12.67 -3.01
N ASN A 161 -1.93 -11.60 -3.20
CA ASN A 161 -0.61 -11.63 -3.82
C ASN A 161 0.45 -11.00 -2.90
N PRO A 162 0.84 -11.64 -1.80
CA PRO A 162 1.75 -11.05 -0.81
C PRO A 162 3.18 -10.80 -1.34
N GLN A 163 3.50 -11.27 -2.55
CA GLN A 163 4.76 -11.01 -3.24
C GLN A 163 4.63 -9.93 -4.32
N ALA A 164 3.50 -9.26 -4.40
CA ALA A 164 3.26 -8.15 -5.30
C ALA A 164 3.18 -6.83 -4.53
N SER A 165 3.77 -5.79 -5.10
CA SER A 165 3.49 -4.40 -4.74
C SER A 165 2.26 -3.94 -5.54
N VAL A 166 1.27 -3.35 -4.90
CA VAL A 166 0.06 -2.88 -5.58
C VAL A 166 -0.10 -1.39 -5.35
N THR A 167 -0.03 -0.63 -6.42
CA THR A 167 -0.32 0.80 -6.43
C THR A 167 -1.70 1.02 -7.05
N PHE A 168 -2.59 1.70 -6.33
CA PHE A 168 -3.91 2.07 -6.83
C PHE A 168 -4.03 3.58 -7.03
N LEU A 169 -4.36 3.99 -8.24
CA LEU A 169 -4.65 5.38 -8.61
C LEU A 169 -6.14 5.51 -8.89
N ASP A 170 -6.84 6.32 -8.10
CA ASP A 170 -8.27 6.57 -8.26
C ASP A 170 -8.52 7.87 -9.03
N TYR A 171 -9.02 7.74 -10.25
CA TYR A 171 -9.45 8.84 -11.12
C TYR A 171 -10.98 8.90 -11.27
N SER A 172 -11.72 8.07 -10.54
CA SER A 172 -13.18 8.15 -10.54
C SER A 172 -13.64 9.46 -9.88
N CYS A 173 -14.76 9.98 -10.32
CA CYS A 173 -15.30 11.24 -9.81
C CYS A 173 -16.82 11.27 -9.89
N SER A 174 -17.45 11.62 -8.80
CA SER A 174 -18.86 11.97 -8.75
C SER A 174 -19.06 13.25 -9.56
N GLY A 175 -19.82 13.19 -10.65
CA GLY A 175 -19.99 14.22 -11.66
C GLY A 175 -20.59 15.52 -11.18
#